data_be1bb6b12541fe1b514f8e248a4a4ff1
#
_entry.id   be1bb6b12541fe1b514f8e248a4a4ff1
#
_cell.length_a   1.000
_cell.length_b   1.000
_cell.length_c   1.000
_cell.angle_alpha   90.00
_cell.angle_beta   90.00
_cell.angle_gamma   90.00
#
_symmetry.space_group_name_H-M   'P 1'
#
loop_
_entity.id
_entity.type
_entity.pdbx_description
1 polymer ?
#
loop_
_entity_poly.entity_id
_entity_poly.type
_entity_poly.pdbx_seq_one_letter_code
_entity_poly.pdbx_strand_id
1 'polypeptide(L)'
;MNKLHLILPMAGRGSRFFKNGFVCPKPLIEINGKPFFYWAARSVEKFVDCADLTFVVLEEHIRDFAIDEKIKAYWPGARIVALPEVTEGAAITALKGCEELPDGEPILFNDCDHLFVCRAFNEFCQKRGFADGPAGALLTFESDSPAYSYLQYGADGNVCHTVEKQVVSHDAICGAYYFKDKKTYADACAKYLKNCEYKEFFVS
;
A
#
# COMPACT_ATOMS: atom_id res chain seq x y z
N MET A 1 -15.37 3.61 18.05
CA MET A 1 -13.93 3.84 17.76
C MET A 1 -13.74 3.52 16.29
N ASN A 2 -13.28 4.49 15.49
CA ASN A 2 -13.00 4.25 14.08
C ASN A 2 -11.83 3.28 13.97
N LYS A 3 -11.97 2.22 13.22
CA LYS A 3 -10.94 1.21 13.06
C LYS A 3 -10.20 1.44 11.75
N LEU A 4 -8.89 1.21 11.77
CA LEU A 4 -8.05 1.32 10.58
C LEU A 4 -8.36 0.17 9.61
N HIS A 5 -8.57 0.49 8.34
CA HIS A 5 -8.64 -0.51 7.27
C HIS A 5 -7.27 -0.67 6.63
N LEU A 6 -6.72 -1.87 6.70
CA LEU A 6 -5.44 -2.21 6.06
C LEU A 6 -5.69 -2.81 4.67
N ILE A 7 -5.13 -2.20 3.64
CA ILE A 7 -5.31 -2.59 2.25
C ILE A 7 -3.94 -2.91 1.64
N LEU A 8 -3.82 -4.09 1.03
CA LEU A 8 -2.64 -4.49 0.28
C LEU A 8 -2.98 -4.53 -1.22
N PRO A 9 -2.58 -3.50 -2.00
CA PRO A 9 -2.72 -3.52 -3.46
C PRO A 9 -1.69 -4.45 -4.07
N MET A 10 -2.09 -5.64 -4.51
CA MET A 10 -1.21 -6.69 -5.04
C MET A 10 -1.66 -7.26 -6.39
N ALA A 11 -2.47 -6.49 -7.14
CA ALA A 11 -2.96 -6.88 -8.45
C ALA A 11 -1.99 -6.53 -9.60
N GLY A 12 -0.69 -6.52 -9.34
CA GLY A 12 0.35 -6.34 -10.33
C GLY A 12 0.97 -7.69 -10.76
N ARG A 13 1.41 -7.80 -12.01
CA ARG A 13 2.04 -9.04 -12.52
C ARG A 13 3.43 -9.32 -11.96
N GLY A 14 4.10 -8.33 -11.36
CA GLY A 14 5.45 -8.54 -10.82
C GLY A 14 6.48 -8.97 -11.89
N SER A 15 6.40 -8.42 -13.09
CA SER A 15 7.15 -8.86 -14.28
C SER A 15 8.67 -8.90 -14.09
N ARG A 16 9.23 -8.06 -13.21
CA ARG A 16 10.67 -8.10 -12.84
C ARG A 16 11.03 -9.40 -12.13
N PHE A 17 10.17 -9.93 -11.28
CA PHE A 17 10.38 -11.18 -10.56
C PHE A 17 10.32 -12.38 -11.53
N PHE A 18 9.34 -12.40 -12.44
CA PHE A 18 9.28 -13.44 -13.49
C PHE A 18 10.53 -13.45 -14.36
N LYS A 19 11.04 -12.27 -14.76
CA LYS A 19 12.32 -12.17 -15.52
C LYS A 19 13.53 -12.69 -14.74
N ASN A 20 13.48 -12.72 -13.42
CA ASN A 20 14.51 -13.28 -12.54
C ASN A 20 14.25 -14.74 -12.13
N GLY A 21 13.34 -15.44 -12.82
CA GLY A 21 13.11 -16.88 -12.66
C GLY A 21 12.10 -17.28 -11.59
N PHE A 22 11.40 -16.33 -10.97
CA PHE A 22 10.29 -16.64 -10.07
C PHE A 22 9.08 -17.12 -10.88
N VAL A 23 8.48 -18.23 -10.46
CA VAL A 23 7.37 -18.89 -11.16
C VAL A 23 6.00 -18.59 -10.55
N CYS A 24 5.96 -17.78 -9.50
CA CYS A 24 4.73 -17.37 -8.82
C CYS A 24 4.61 -15.84 -8.80
N PRO A 25 3.38 -15.29 -8.62
CA PRO A 25 3.19 -13.85 -8.44
C PRO A 25 4.00 -13.30 -7.27
N LYS A 26 4.49 -12.07 -7.40
CA LYS A 26 5.30 -11.37 -6.38
C LYS A 26 4.76 -11.53 -4.95
N PRO A 27 3.44 -11.38 -4.66
CA PRO A 27 2.94 -11.53 -3.30
C PRO A 27 3.13 -12.92 -2.68
N LEU A 28 3.30 -13.96 -3.52
CA LEU A 28 3.47 -15.35 -3.11
C LEU A 28 4.93 -15.79 -2.97
N ILE A 29 5.88 -14.92 -3.29
CA ILE A 29 7.32 -15.23 -3.07
C ILE A 29 7.55 -15.36 -1.58
N GLU A 30 8.21 -16.45 -1.16
CA GLU A 30 8.41 -16.76 0.24
C GLU A 30 9.78 -16.29 0.76
N ILE A 31 9.75 -15.72 1.98
CA ILE A 31 10.91 -15.47 2.82
C ILE A 31 10.65 -16.13 4.17
N ASN A 32 11.59 -16.95 4.62
CA ASN A 32 11.48 -17.69 5.89
C ASN A 32 10.16 -18.50 6.00
N GLY A 33 9.75 -19.16 4.91
CA GLY A 33 8.57 -20.01 4.86
C GLY A 33 7.22 -19.28 4.94
N LYS A 34 7.20 -17.97 4.68
CA LYS A 34 5.99 -17.15 4.62
C LYS A 34 6.02 -16.26 3.38
N PRO A 35 4.86 -16.06 2.71
CA PRO A 35 4.79 -15.22 1.52
C PRO A 35 4.96 -13.74 1.85
N PHE A 36 5.37 -12.93 0.86
CA PHE A 36 5.56 -11.49 1.01
C PHE A 36 4.33 -10.81 1.62
N PHE A 37 3.14 -11.10 1.12
CA PHE A 37 1.91 -10.50 1.64
C PHE A 37 1.71 -10.75 3.14
N TYR A 38 2.16 -11.90 3.65
CA TYR A 38 2.08 -12.21 5.07
C TYR A 38 2.93 -11.25 5.89
N TRP A 39 4.17 -11.05 5.49
CA TRP A 39 5.08 -10.16 6.21
C TRP A 39 4.62 -8.70 6.14
N ALA A 40 4.16 -8.27 4.96
CA ALA A 40 3.63 -6.93 4.77
C ALA A 40 2.41 -6.66 5.66
N ALA A 41 1.43 -7.55 5.69
CA ALA A 41 0.24 -7.40 6.55
C ALA A 41 0.60 -7.45 8.03
N ARG A 42 1.49 -8.39 8.45
CA ARG A 42 1.93 -8.54 9.85
C ARG A 42 2.72 -7.35 10.37
N SER A 43 3.40 -6.59 9.52
CA SER A 43 4.13 -5.39 9.94
C SER A 43 3.22 -4.31 10.51
N VAL A 44 1.93 -4.35 10.15
CA VAL A 44 0.90 -3.43 10.64
C VAL A 44 -0.04 -4.12 11.63
N GLU A 45 -0.71 -5.19 11.21
CA GLU A 45 -1.81 -5.84 11.94
C GLU A 45 -1.40 -6.36 13.32
N LYS A 46 -0.13 -6.74 13.50
CA LYS A 46 0.41 -7.14 14.80
C LYS A 46 0.41 -6.01 15.83
N PHE A 47 0.49 -4.77 15.39
CA PHE A 47 0.72 -3.60 16.26
C PHE A 47 -0.44 -2.60 16.25
N VAL A 48 -1.32 -2.68 15.24
CA VAL A 48 -2.44 -1.77 15.06
C VAL A 48 -3.73 -2.60 14.98
N ASP A 49 -4.74 -2.20 15.75
CA ASP A 49 -6.07 -2.83 15.72
C ASP A 49 -6.78 -2.45 14.41
N CYS A 50 -6.73 -3.34 13.44
CA CYS A 50 -7.37 -3.17 12.14
C CYS A 50 -8.83 -3.63 12.19
N ALA A 51 -9.72 -2.89 11.48
CA ALA A 51 -11.12 -3.27 11.29
C ALA A 51 -11.22 -4.53 10.46
N ASP A 52 -10.51 -4.50 9.34
CA ASP A 52 -10.37 -5.59 8.40
C ASP A 52 -9.03 -5.49 7.65
N LEU A 53 -8.72 -6.55 6.93
CA LEU A 53 -7.62 -6.61 5.98
C LEU A 53 -8.23 -6.86 4.59
N THR A 54 -7.90 -5.98 3.64
CA THR A 54 -8.33 -6.11 2.25
C THR A 54 -7.13 -6.40 1.36
N PHE A 55 -7.23 -7.44 0.55
CA PHE A 55 -6.20 -7.81 -0.42
C PHE A 55 -6.77 -7.65 -1.83
N VAL A 56 -6.13 -6.78 -2.63
CA VAL A 56 -6.52 -6.59 -4.03
C VAL A 56 -5.65 -7.49 -4.90
N VAL A 57 -6.24 -8.44 -5.57
CA VAL A 57 -5.55 -9.48 -6.35
C VAL A 57 -6.08 -9.54 -7.79
N LEU A 58 -5.37 -10.20 -8.69
CA LEU A 58 -5.89 -10.53 -10.02
C LEU A 58 -6.69 -11.83 -9.96
N GLU A 59 -7.76 -11.93 -10.78
CA GLU A 59 -8.49 -13.19 -10.98
C GLU A 59 -7.57 -14.32 -11.48
N GLU A 60 -6.57 -14.00 -12.32
CA GLU A 60 -5.56 -14.96 -12.75
C GLU A 60 -4.74 -15.50 -11.57
N HIS A 61 -4.47 -14.69 -10.53
CA HIS A 61 -3.76 -15.14 -9.33
C HIS A 61 -4.61 -16.06 -8.46
N ILE A 62 -5.94 -15.87 -8.46
CA ILE A 62 -6.88 -16.80 -7.79
C ILE A 62 -6.93 -18.12 -8.54
N ARG A 63 -7.20 -18.07 -9.85
CA ARG A 63 -7.37 -19.25 -10.68
C ARG A 63 -6.14 -20.14 -10.74
N ASP A 64 -4.94 -19.53 -10.91
CA ASP A 64 -3.72 -20.27 -11.22
C ASP A 64 -2.88 -20.56 -9.97
N PHE A 65 -3.06 -19.84 -8.87
CA PHE A 65 -2.23 -19.94 -7.66
C PHE A 65 -3.02 -20.06 -6.36
N ALA A 66 -4.36 -20.01 -6.38
CA ALA A 66 -5.24 -20.04 -5.20
C ALA A 66 -4.82 -19.02 -4.13
N ILE A 67 -4.47 -17.77 -4.55
CA ILE A 67 -3.95 -16.74 -3.66
C ILE A 67 -4.95 -16.36 -2.56
N ASP A 68 -6.23 -16.37 -2.88
CA ASP A 68 -7.35 -16.10 -1.94
C ASP A 68 -7.42 -17.13 -0.82
N GLU A 69 -7.29 -18.42 -1.14
CA GLU A 69 -7.24 -19.50 -0.15
C GLU A 69 -5.99 -19.36 0.74
N LYS A 70 -4.85 -19.05 0.15
CA LYS A 70 -3.60 -18.82 0.89
C LYS A 70 -3.70 -17.64 1.83
N ILE A 71 -4.36 -16.53 1.43
CA ILE A 71 -4.61 -15.37 2.29
C ILE A 71 -5.54 -15.77 3.44
N LYS A 72 -6.66 -16.42 3.13
CA LYS A 72 -7.67 -16.85 4.11
C LYS A 72 -7.14 -17.89 5.10
N ALA A 73 -6.10 -18.65 4.75
CA ALA A 73 -5.41 -19.54 5.67
C ALA A 73 -4.73 -18.79 6.84
N TYR A 74 -4.31 -17.53 6.64
CA TYR A 74 -3.76 -16.67 7.70
C TYR A 74 -4.83 -15.77 8.34
N TRP A 75 -5.75 -15.24 7.53
CA TRP A 75 -6.82 -14.33 7.96
C TRP A 75 -8.16 -14.79 7.36
N PRO A 76 -8.90 -15.69 8.04
CA PRO A 76 -10.17 -16.21 7.51
C PRO A 76 -11.21 -15.13 7.18
N GLY A 77 -11.17 -13.99 7.89
CA GLY A 77 -12.05 -12.83 7.68
C GLY A 77 -11.54 -11.82 6.66
N ALA A 78 -10.41 -12.08 5.97
CA ALA A 78 -9.87 -11.15 5.01
C ALA A 78 -10.82 -10.92 3.83
N ARG A 79 -10.94 -9.65 3.41
CA ARG A 79 -11.64 -9.27 2.20
C ARG A 79 -10.72 -9.48 0.98
N ILE A 80 -11.23 -10.11 -0.04
CA ILE A 80 -10.54 -10.27 -1.33
C ILE A 80 -11.27 -9.44 -2.37
N VAL A 81 -10.56 -8.49 -2.98
CA VAL A 81 -11.02 -7.73 -4.14
C VAL A 81 -10.32 -8.30 -5.35
N ALA A 82 -11.06 -9.04 -6.18
CA ALA A 82 -10.53 -9.65 -7.39
C ALA A 82 -10.70 -8.70 -8.58
N LEU A 83 -9.63 -8.43 -9.31
CA LEU A 83 -9.65 -7.62 -10.51
C LEU A 83 -9.47 -8.52 -11.74
N PRO A 84 -10.25 -8.31 -12.81
CA PRO A 84 -10.14 -9.14 -14.02
C PRO A 84 -8.82 -8.91 -14.77
N GLU A 85 -8.25 -7.72 -14.65
CA GLU A 85 -7.02 -7.32 -15.33
C GLU A 85 -6.19 -6.33 -14.50
N VAL A 86 -4.95 -6.12 -14.91
CA VAL A 86 -4.05 -5.13 -14.31
C VAL A 86 -4.58 -3.73 -14.58
N THR A 87 -4.63 -2.89 -13.56
CA THR A 87 -4.97 -1.47 -13.68
C THR A 87 -3.82 -0.66 -14.25
N GLU A 88 -4.07 0.61 -14.55
CA GLU A 88 -3.06 1.55 -15.06
C GLU A 88 -1.97 1.89 -14.01
N GLY A 89 -2.09 1.38 -12.79
CA GLY A 89 -1.07 1.54 -11.76
C GLY A 89 -1.56 1.26 -10.35
N ALA A 90 -0.61 1.28 -9.41
CA ALA A 90 -0.86 0.95 -8.00
C ALA A 90 -1.92 1.87 -7.37
N ALA A 91 -1.96 3.16 -7.74
CA ALA A 91 -2.95 4.10 -7.23
C ALA A 91 -4.39 3.69 -7.58
N ILE A 92 -4.62 3.22 -8.81
CA ILE A 92 -5.95 2.73 -9.23
C ILE A 92 -6.29 1.42 -8.53
N THR A 93 -5.32 0.51 -8.40
CA THR A 93 -5.49 -0.74 -7.66
C THR A 93 -5.88 -0.46 -6.19
N ALA A 94 -5.22 0.50 -5.55
CA ALA A 94 -5.52 0.91 -4.18
C ALA A 94 -6.93 1.52 -4.06
N LEU A 95 -7.34 2.35 -5.02
CA LEU A 95 -8.69 2.92 -5.08
C LEU A 95 -9.75 1.81 -5.14
N LYS A 96 -9.56 0.79 -5.96
CA LYS A 96 -10.44 -0.39 -6.03
C LYS A 96 -10.53 -1.11 -4.68
N GLY A 97 -9.42 -1.20 -3.95
CA GLY A 97 -9.37 -1.82 -2.63
C GLY A 97 -10.22 -1.13 -1.57
N CYS A 98 -10.48 0.18 -1.70
CA CYS A 98 -11.22 0.95 -0.71
C CYS A 98 -12.65 1.35 -1.12
N GLU A 99 -13.12 1.03 -2.34
CA GLU A 99 -14.42 1.45 -2.84
C GLU A 99 -15.59 1.10 -1.89
N GLU A 100 -15.59 -0.12 -1.36
CA GLU A 100 -16.68 -0.62 -0.50
C GLU A 100 -16.48 -0.38 1.00
N LEU A 101 -15.38 0.29 1.39
CA LEU A 101 -15.15 0.61 2.80
C LEU A 101 -16.12 1.68 3.31
N PRO A 102 -16.40 1.73 4.62
CA PRO A 102 -17.17 2.80 5.22
C PRO A 102 -16.56 4.18 4.97
N ASP A 103 -17.40 5.21 4.91
CA ASP A 103 -16.93 6.59 4.85
C ASP A 103 -16.44 7.07 6.22
N GLY A 104 -15.44 7.97 6.21
CA GLY A 104 -14.93 8.62 7.41
C GLY A 104 -14.08 7.71 8.32
N GLU A 105 -13.71 6.52 7.85
CA GLU A 105 -12.78 5.64 8.55
C GLU A 105 -11.39 5.67 7.92
N PRO A 106 -10.32 5.63 8.76
CA PRO A 106 -8.95 5.71 8.27
C PRO A 106 -8.54 4.47 7.48
N ILE A 107 -7.74 4.71 6.44
CA ILE A 107 -7.19 3.65 5.58
C ILE A 107 -5.67 3.70 5.58
N LEU A 108 -5.05 2.55 5.45
CA LEU A 108 -3.61 2.38 5.27
C LEU A 108 -3.36 1.44 4.10
N PHE A 109 -2.68 1.93 3.09
CA PHE A 109 -2.12 1.06 2.05
C PHE A 109 -0.74 0.61 2.47
N ASN A 110 -0.43 -0.67 2.27
CA ASN A 110 0.92 -1.20 2.42
C ASN A 110 1.30 -2.05 1.21
N ASP A 111 2.43 -1.74 0.60
CA ASP A 111 2.95 -2.53 -0.51
C ASP A 111 3.26 -3.96 -0.06
N CYS A 112 2.89 -4.95 -0.87
CA CYS A 112 2.91 -6.37 -0.47
C CYS A 112 4.31 -6.96 -0.23
N ASP A 113 5.37 -6.24 -0.57
CA ASP A 113 6.79 -6.62 -0.39
C ASP A 113 7.54 -5.72 0.60
N HIS A 114 6.80 -4.86 1.32
CA HIS A 114 7.39 -4.01 2.34
C HIS A 114 7.08 -4.54 3.74
N LEU A 115 8.15 -4.90 4.45
CA LEU A 115 8.12 -5.24 5.87
C LEU A 115 8.85 -4.13 6.64
N PHE A 116 8.20 -3.57 7.64
CA PHE A 116 8.80 -2.57 8.50
C PHE A 116 8.43 -2.78 9.97
N VAL A 117 9.23 -2.18 10.85
CA VAL A 117 8.92 -2.03 12.28
C VAL A 117 9.17 -0.57 12.64
N CYS A 118 8.12 0.20 12.77
CA CYS A 118 8.18 1.60 13.18
C CYS A 118 7.15 1.87 14.27
N ARG A 119 7.61 1.96 15.52
CA ARG A 119 6.73 2.19 16.67
C ARG A 119 5.96 3.50 16.55
N ALA A 120 6.62 4.59 16.15
CA ALA A 120 6.00 5.90 16.00
C ALA A 120 4.88 5.89 14.95
N PHE A 121 5.11 5.23 13.80
CA PHE A 121 4.10 5.10 12.76
C PHE A 121 2.91 4.23 13.21
N ASN A 122 3.19 3.11 13.89
CA ASN A 122 2.15 2.24 14.41
C ASN A 122 1.30 2.95 15.48
N GLU A 123 1.93 3.69 16.40
CA GLU A 123 1.23 4.51 17.41
C GLU A 123 0.41 5.63 16.74
N PHE A 124 0.93 6.26 15.69
CA PHE A 124 0.21 7.22 14.88
C PHE A 124 -1.05 6.59 14.27
N CYS A 125 -0.94 5.47 13.57
CA CYS A 125 -2.06 4.75 12.98
C CYS A 125 -3.09 4.29 14.02
N GLN A 126 -2.65 3.91 15.22
CA GLN A 126 -3.51 3.43 16.30
C GLN A 126 -4.26 4.57 17.01
N LYS A 127 -3.67 5.73 17.15
CA LYS A 127 -4.28 6.90 17.81
C LYS A 127 -5.48 7.46 17.07
N ARG A 128 -5.64 7.20 15.80
CA ARG A 128 -6.83 7.36 14.91
C ARG A 128 -7.75 8.54 15.18
N GLY A 129 -7.50 9.28 16.18
CA GLY A 129 -8.36 10.34 16.66
C GLY A 129 -8.13 11.63 15.93
N PHE A 130 -7.81 11.53 14.70
CA PHE A 130 -7.47 12.69 13.92
C PHE A 130 -8.68 13.30 13.23
N ALA A 131 -9.76 13.55 13.97
CA ALA A 131 -10.74 14.52 13.49
C ALA A 131 -10.02 15.82 13.06
N ASP A 132 -8.95 16.18 13.78
CA ASP A 132 -8.08 17.35 13.52
C ASP A 132 -6.67 16.95 13.06
N GLY A 133 -6.43 15.68 12.70
CA GLY A 133 -5.13 15.15 12.27
C GLY A 133 -4.84 15.42 10.78
N PRO A 134 -3.63 15.04 10.31
CA PRO A 134 -3.25 15.22 8.92
C PRO A 134 -4.15 14.39 8.00
N ALA A 135 -4.38 14.90 6.79
CA ALA A 135 -5.17 14.20 5.77
C ALA A 135 -4.50 12.91 5.30
N GLY A 136 -3.17 12.84 5.38
CA GLY A 136 -2.37 11.68 5.05
C GLY A 136 -1.02 11.68 5.78
N ALA A 137 -0.36 10.52 5.81
CA ALA A 137 0.99 10.36 6.31
C ALA A 137 1.73 9.27 5.53
N LEU A 138 3.01 9.45 5.33
CA LEU A 138 3.91 8.53 4.67
C LEU A 138 4.95 8.01 5.66
N LEU A 139 5.27 6.73 5.58
CA LEU A 139 6.42 6.18 6.27
C LEU A 139 7.65 6.33 5.37
N THR A 140 8.74 6.88 5.92
CA THR A 140 10.00 7.03 5.21
C THR A 140 11.15 6.34 5.93
N PHE A 141 12.24 6.12 5.21
CA PHE A 141 13.51 5.64 5.70
C PHE A 141 14.66 6.32 4.95
N GLU A 142 15.83 6.36 5.55
CA GLU A 142 17.00 6.99 4.96
C GLU A 142 17.57 6.12 3.83
N SER A 143 17.73 6.70 2.62
CA SER A 143 18.31 6.03 1.46
C SER A 143 18.81 7.02 0.42
N ASP A 144 19.80 6.59 -0.39
CA ASP A 144 20.32 7.28 -1.57
C ASP A 144 20.14 6.43 -2.85
N SER A 145 19.36 5.35 -2.77
CA SER A 145 19.17 4.44 -3.91
C SER A 145 18.09 4.94 -4.87
N PRO A 146 18.37 5.10 -6.18
CA PRO A 146 17.37 5.51 -7.15
C PRO A 146 16.29 4.42 -7.43
N ALA A 147 16.25 3.37 -6.62
CA ALA A 147 15.21 2.33 -6.71
C ALA A 147 13.90 2.74 -6.05
N TYR A 148 13.89 3.78 -5.20
CA TYR A 148 12.76 4.21 -4.38
C TYR A 148 12.15 5.52 -4.85
N SER A 149 10.95 5.81 -4.36
CA SER A 149 10.34 7.14 -4.42
C SER A 149 10.81 7.97 -3.23
N TYR A 150 10.89 9.28 -3.39
CA TYR A 150 11.44 10.20 -2.37
C TYR A 150 10.47 11.35 -2.08
N LEU A 151 10.54 11.89 -0.86
CA LEU A 151 9.89 13.15 -0.52
C LEU A 151 10.71 14.32 -1.09
N GLN A 152 10.02 15.30 -1.64
CA GLN A 152 10.59 16.59 -2.01
C GLN A 152 10.06 17.67 -1.07
N TYR A 153 10.96 18.50 -0.55
CA TYR A 153 10.64 19.56 0.39
C TYR A 153 10.65 20.92 -0.29
N GLY A 154 9.71 21.76 0.09
CA GLY A 154 9.69 23.16 -0.28
C GLY A 154 10.69 23.99 0.52
N ALA A 155 10.84 25.28 0.17
CA ALA A 155 11.71 26.21 0.87
C ALA A 155 11.32 26.45 2.35
N ASP A 156 10.09 26.14 2.71
CA ASP A 156 9.54 26.21 4.07
C ASP A 156 9.78 24.93 4.90
N GLY A 157 10.47 23.92 4.32
CA GLY A 157 10.74 22.64 4.94
C GLY A 157 9.57 21.67 4.97
N ASN A 158 8.42 22.01 4.39
CA ASN A 158 7.29 21.13 4.26
C ASN A 158 7.40 20.22 3.02
N VAL A 159 6.81 19.02 3.10
CA VAL A 159 6.69 18.14 1.93
C VAL A 159 5.80 18.82 0.89
N CYS A 160 6.31 19.01 -0.32
CA CYS A 160 5.57 19.59 -1.42
C CYS A 160 5.25 18.60 -2.55
N HIS A 161 6.09 17.60 -2.76
CA HIS A 161 5.91 16.56 -3.78
C HIS A 161 6.50 15.22 -3.33
N THR A 162 6.15 14.17 -4.06
CA THR A 162 6.84 12.89 -4.09
C THR A 162 7.42 12.67 -5.48
N VAL A 163 8.60 12.07 -5.57
CA VAL A 163 9.33 11.89 -6.85
C VAL A 163 9.73 10.43 -6.99
N GLU A 164 9.29 9.81 -8.07
CA GLU A 164 9.54 8.38 -8.35
C GLU A 164 10.93 8.17 -8.94
N LYS A 165 11.70 7.25 -8.34
CA LYS A 165 13.02 6.78 -8.82
C LYS A 165 14.05 7.87 -9.09
N GLN A 166 13.97 8.96 -8.37
CA GLN A 166 14.95 10.05 -8.41
C GLN A 166 15.26 10.49 -6.99
N VAL A 167 16.54 10.48 -6.63
CA VAL A 167 16.99 10.91 -5.30
C VAL A 167 16.95 12.43 -5.23
N VAL A 168 15.96 12.98 -4.55
CA VAL A 168 15.76 14.43 -4.33
C VAL A 168 15.89 14.82 -2.87
N SER A 169 15.98 13.83 -1.99
CA SER A 169 16.21 13.95 -0.55
C SER A 169 16.81 12.64 -0.02
N HIS A 170 17.00 12.52 1.28
CA HIS A 170 17.35 11.24 1.93
C HIS A 170 16.12 10.45 2.43
N ASP A 171 14.91 11.03 2.31
CA ASP A 171 13.67 10.43 2.80
C ASP A 171 13.00 9.59 1.71
N ALA A 172 13.42 8.34 1.61
CA ALA A 172 12.80 7.35 0.74
C ALA A 172 11.47 6.84 1.32
N ILE A 173 10.47 6.64 0.46
CA ILE A 173 9.14 6.19 0.87
C ILE A 173 9.14 4.68 1.07
N CYS A 174 8.68 4.22 2.24
CA CYS A 174 8.64 2.80 2.65
C CYS A 174 7.32 2.10 2.25
N GLY A 175 6.66 2.50 1.16
CA GLY A 175 5.47 1.79 0.67
C GLY A 175 4.30 1.66 1.66
N ALA A 176 4.24 2.51 2.69
CA ALA A 176 3.15 2.57 3.66
C ALA A 176 2.53 3.97 3.65
N TYR A 177 1.23 4.04 3.31
CA TYR A 177 0.53 5.28 2.98
C TYR A 177 -0.77 5.35 3.76
N TYR A 178 -0.83 6.23 4.77
CA TYR A 178 -2.03 6.48 5.58
C TYR A 178 -2.85 7.62 4.99
N PHE A 179 -4.17 7.45 4.96
CA PHE A 179 -5.14 8.51 4.68
C PHE A 179 -6.24 8.50 5.74
N LYS A 180 -6.73 9.68 6.10
CA LYS A 180 -7.77 9.80 7.14
C LYS A 180 -9.09 9.12 6.75
N ASP A 181 -9.37 8.99 5.45
CA ASP A 181 -10.53 8.27 4.90
C ASP A 181 -10.37 8.01 3.38
N LYS A 182 -11.24 7.15 2.83
CA LYS A 182 -11.24 6.82 1.41
C LYS A 182 -11.56 8.00 0.50
N LYS A 183 -12.37 8.97 0.98
CA LYS A 183 -12.70 10.17 0.20
C LYS A 183 -11.47 11.04 -0.01
N THR A 184 -10.68 11.24 1.05
CA THR A 184 -9.42 11.99 0.96
C THR A 184 -8.48 11.36 -0.06
N TYR A 185 -8.37 10.03 -0.06
CA TYR A 185 -7.57 9.31 -1.05
C TYR A 185 -8.13 9.46 -2.47
N ALA A 186 -9.44 9.26 -2.66
CA ALA A 186 -10.09 9.38 -3.96
C ALA A 186 -9.95 10.80 -4.55
N ASP A 187 -10.11 11.83 -3.72
CA ASP A 187 -9.93 13.23 -4.14
C ASP A 187 -8.47 13.52 -4.55
N ALA A 188 -7.50 12.96 -3.81
CA ALA A 188 -6.09 13.05 -4.16
C ALA A 188 -5.79 12.32 -5.48
N CYS A 189 -6.28 11.09 -5.66
CA CYS A 189 -6.16 10.34 -6.92
C CYS A 189 -6.77 11.09 -8.09
N ALA A 190 -7.96 11.64 -7.95
CA ALA A 190 -8.62 12.38 -9.04
C ALA A 190 -7.83 13.61 -9.50
N LYS A 191 -7.11 14.28 -8.58
CA LYS A 191 -6.20 15.39 -8.91
C LYS A 191 -4.92 14.89 -9.57
N TYR A 192 -4.34 13.83 -9.02
CA TYR A 192 -3.12 13.22 -9.53
C TYR A 192 -3.29 12.71 -10.96
N LEU A 193 -4.36 11.95 -11.24
CA LEU A 193 -4.63 11.37 -12.56
C LEU A 193 -4.80 12.42 -13.66
N LYS A 194 -5.25 13.64 -13.33
CA LYS A 194 -5.39 14.74 -14.29
C LYS A 194 -4.07 15.36 -14.70
N ASN A 195 -3.06 15.30 -13.84
CA ASN A 195 -1.80 16.04 -13.98
C ASN A 195 -0.57 15.13 -14.04
N CYS A 196 -0.76 13.80 -13.97
CA CYS A 196 0.34 12.84 -13.92
C CYS A 196 1.03 12.74 -15.27
N GLU A 197 2.35 12.92 -15.28
CA GLU A 197 3.23 12.77 -16.45
C GLU A 197 3.86 11.37 -16.53
N TYR A 198 3.67 10.52 -15.51
CA TYR A 198 4.19 9.17 -15.49
C TYR A 198 3.33 8.23 -16.35
N LYS A 199 3.97 7.19 -16.90
CA LYS A 199 3.29 6.12 -17.66
C LYS A 199 2.48 5.16 -16.79
N GLU A 200 2.73 5.16 -15.49
CA GLU A 200 2.10 4.31 -14.49
C GLU A 200 1.71 5.17 -13.29
N PHE A 201 0.54 4.93 -12.73
CA PHE A 201 0.04 5.71 -11.60
C PHE A 201 0.49 5.08 -10.27
N PHE A 202 1.41 5.74 -9.60
CA PHE A 202 1.95 5.33 -8.30
C PHE A 202 1.07 5.82 -7.15
N VAL A 203 1.19 5.19 -5.96
CA VAL A 203 0.54 5.68 -4.73
C VAL A 203 1.35 6.82 -4.09
N SER A 204 2.66 6.80 -4.31
CA SER A 204 3.61 7.80 -3.83
C SER A 204 3.50 9.15 -4.50
#